data_51af16b631fefa8756dfc4f083280128
#
_entry.id   51af16b631fefa8756dfc4f083280128
#
_cell.length_a   1.000
_cell.length_b   1.000
_cell.length_c   1.000
_cell.angle_alpha   90.00
_cell.angle_beta   90.00
_cell.angle_gamma   90.00
#
_symmetry.space_group_name_H-M   'P 1'
#
loop_
_entity.id
_entity.type
_entity.pdbx_description
1 polymer ?
#
loop_
_entity_poly.entity_id
_entity_poly.type
_entity_poly.pdbx_seq_one_letter_code
_entity_poly.pdbx_strand_id
1 'polypeptide(L)'
;EICACLVGSEMCIRDRQLRDIAPFWENNNLRARGEALLPDEVSVFMETGVFGMEGKLNAGDAHLAVNYERILSQGLKGYEAYTREMKEKLDLAQPDSVDKYVFYNSVLTVIEAVHTFALRYSSLAKEMAEKETNPARKEELLEISRICAKVPYEPAHSFREAVQSVWFIQLILQIESNGHSLSYGRFDQYMYPYYKKDMENGSLSEESALELLTCLWIKTLTVNKVRSQAHTLSSAGSPMYQNVTIGGQTTDKKDAVNELSFTVLKSVAQTRLTQPNLTVRYHANLNKKFFDECIEVMKLGFGMPALNNDEIIIPSFINWGVKEEDAYNYSAIGCVETAVPGKWGYRCTGMSYINFPRVLLCAMNNGVDLTSKKRFTKGYGYFTEMETYEDLLAAWDKTVREMTRYSVIVENAIDKASERDVPDVLCSALTDDCCLLYTSDAADDTP
;
A
#
# COMPACT_ATOMS: atom_id res chain seq x y z
N GLU A 1 -17.78 -10.44 -26.29
CA GLU A 1 -18.07 -11.91 -26.45
C GLU A 1 -17.94 -12.67 -25.13
N ILE A 2 -17.03 -12.31 -24.23
CA ILE A 2 -16.90 -12.94 -22.89
C ILE A 2 -18.13 -12.68 -22.01
N CYS A 3 -18.76 -11.51 -22.12
CA CYS A 3 -20.01 -11.21 -21.42
C CYS A 3 -21.20 -12.02 -21.91
N ALA A 4 -21.23 -12.44 -23.15
CA ALA A 4 -22.34 -13.22 -23.71
C ALA A 4 -22.33 -14.68 -23.21
N CYS A 5 -21.18 -15.24 -22.87
CA CYS A 5 -21.07 -16.59 -22.32
C CYS A 5 -21.43 -16.68 -20.82
N LEU A 6 -21.46 -15.54 -20.12
CA LEU A 6 -21.83 -15.45 -18.71
C LEU A 6 -23.32 -15.13 -18.48
N VAL A 7 -24.10 -14.96 -19.54
CA VAL A 7 -25.54 -14.63 -19.50
C VAL A 7 -26.43 -15.89 -19.34
N GLY A 8 -25.86 -17.00 -18.92
CA GLY A 8 -26.61 -18.21 -18.58
C GLY A 8 -27.21 -18.21 -17.17
N SER A 9 -27.87 -19.28 -16.81
CA SER A 9 -28.54 -19.53 -15.52
C SER A 9 -27.70 -19.23 -14.28
N GLU A 10 -26.37 -19.27 -14.39
CA GLU A 10 -25.45 -18.98 -13.28
C GLU A 10 -25.43 -17.50 -12.86
N MET A 11 -25.58 -16.54 -13.78
CA MET A 11 -25.72 -15.13 -13.41
C MET A 11 -27.01 -14.88 -12.64
N CYS A 12 -28.13 -15.46 -13.09
CA CYS A 12 -29.39 -15.35 -12.39
C CYS A 12 -29.37 -15.97 -10.98
N ILE A 13 -28.60 -17.05 -10.79
CA ILE A 13 -28.40 -17.69 -9.48
C ILE A 13 -27.56 -16.79 -8.58
N ARG A 14 -26.45 -16.23 -9.09
CA ARG A 14 -25.61 -15.28 -8.36
C ARG A 14 -26.35 -14.01 -7.97
N ASP A 15 -27.14 -13.44 -8.89
CA ASP A 15 -27.94 -12.25 -8.61
C ASP A 15 -29.02 -12.51 -7.55
N ARG A 16 -29.57 -13.72 -7.51
CA ARG A 16 -30.50 -14.13 -6.46
C ARG A 16 -29.79 -14.25 -5.13
N GLN A 17 -28.65 -14.96 -5.08
CA GLN A 17 -27.85 -15.08 -3.86
C GLN A 17 -27.39 -13.72 -3.32
N LEU A 18 -26.94 -12.81 -4.19
CA LEU A 18 -26.58 -11.46 -3.79
C LEU A 18 -27.76 -10.70 -3.20
N ARG A 19 -28.95 -10.81 -3.79
CA ARG A 19 -30.17 -10.20 -3.23
C ARG A 19 -30.57 -10.79 -1.88
N ASP A 20 -30.36 -12.09 -1.69
CA ASP A 20 -30.67 -12.76 -0.42
C ASP A 20 -29.72 -12.35 0.70
N ILE A 21 -28.45 -12.06 0.41
CA ILE A 21 -27.45 -11.64 1.40
C ILE A 21 -27.34 -10.12 1.56
N ALA A 22 -27.81 -9.32 0.60
CA ALA A 22 -27.71 -7.87 0.63
C ALA A 22 -28.32 -7.24 1.91
N PRO A 23 -29.50 -7.65 2.39
CA PRO A 23 -30.09 -7.09 3.62
C PRO A 23 -29.22 -7.32 4.85
N PHE A 24 -28.47 -8.43 4.92
CA PHE A 24 -27.51 -8.68 6.00
C PHE A 24 -26.39 -7.67 5.99
N TRP A 25 -25.86 -7.35 4.80
CA TRP A 25 -24.72 -6.43 4.65
C TRP A 25 -25.10 -4.96 4.67
N GLU A 26 -26.38 -4.60 4.52
CA GLU A 26 -26.83 -3.21 4.45
C GLU A 26 -26.32 -2.37 5.63
N ASN A 27 -26.38 -2.92 6.86
CA ASN A 27 -25.89 -2.28 8.07
C ASN A 27 -24.68 -2.98 8.72
N ASN A 28 -24.15 -4.04 8.09
CA ASN A 28 -23.03 -4.84 8.60
C ASN A 28 -21.78 -4.67 7.75
N ASN A 29 -21.52 -3.48 7.22
CA ASN A 29 -20.32 -3.14 6.48
C ASN A 29 -19.61 -1.96 7.13
N LEU A 30 -18.33 -1.80 6.82
CA LEU A 30 -17.48 -0.77 7.42
C LEU A 30 -18.02 0.64 7.16
N ARG A 31 -18.56 0.89 5.96
CA ARG A 31 -19.13 2.19 5.59
C ARG A 31 -20.31 2.55 6.49
N ALA A 32 -21.30 1.67 6.59
CA ALA A 32 -22.48 1.92 7.44
C ALA A 32 -22.10 2.14 8.91
N ARG A 33 -21.09 1.41 9.40
CA ARG A 33 -20.58 1.57 10.77
C ARG A 33 -19.81 2.88 10.96
N GLY A 34 -19.02 3.29 9.98
CA GLY A 34 -18.34 4.59 9.99
C GLY A 34 -19.33 5.75 9.94
N GLU A 35 -20.31 5.67 9.05
CA GLU A 35 -21.38 6.68 8.92
C GLU A 35 -22.22 6.80 10.22
N ALA A 36 -22.47 5.69 10.90
CA ALA A 36 -23.21 5.69 12.18
C ALA A 36 -22.46 6.37 13.34
N LEU A 37 -21.15 6.58 13.20
CA LEU A 37 -20.34 7.32 14.19
C LEU A 37 -20.28 8.83 13.91
N LEU A 38 -20.79 9.28 12.77
CA LEU A 38 -20.77 10.69 12.40
C LEU A 38 -21.84 11.48 13.17
N PRO A 39 -21.51 12.67 13.71
CA PRO A 39 -22.51 13.59 14.19
C PRO A 39 -23.47 14.02 13.08
N ASP A 40 -24.74 14.27 13.42
CA ASP A 40 -25.78 14.69 12.47
C ASP A 40 -25.36 15.91 11.64
N GLU A 41 -24.64 16.85 12.26
CA GLU A 41 -24.14 18.06 11.60
C GLU A 41 -23.15 17.77 10.45
N VAL A 42 -22.47 16.61 10.49
CA VAL A 42 -21.48 16.19 9.48
C VAL A 42 -22.12 15.24 8.47
N SER A 43 -22.94 14.29 8.92
CA SER A 43 -23.56 13.28 8.05
C SER A 43 -24.42 13.93 6.95
N VAL A 44 -25.09 15.05 7.25
CA VAL A 44 -25.84 15.86 6.26
C VAL A 44 -25.00 16.30 5.07
N PHE A 45 -23.68 16.44 5.23
CA PHE A 45 -22.79 16.91 4.17
C PHE A 45 -22.26 15.81 3.27
N MET A 46 -22.29 14.55 3.73
CA MET A 46 -21.75 13.42 3.00
C MET A 46 -22.43 13.19 1.64
N GLU A 47 -23.73 13.48 1.56
CA GLU A 47 -24.49 13.31 0.31
C GLU A 47 -24.34 14.47 -0.68
N THR A 48 -23.65 15.53 -0.30
CA THR A 48 -23.65 16.76 -1.09
C THR A 48 -22.53 16.86 -2.11
N GLY A 49 -21.50 15.99 -2.02
CA GLY A 49 -20.32 16.03 -2.89
C GLY A 49 -19.37 17.20 -2.60
N VAL A 50 -19.54 17.93 -1.49
CA VAL A 50 -18.52 18.86 -0.96
C VAL A 50 -17.46 18.09 -0.20
N PHE A 51 -17.85 17.04 0.48
CA PHE A 51 -17.00 16.01 1.06
C PHE A 51 -17.25 14.66 0.41
N GLY A 52 -16.20 13.82 0.39
CA GLY A 52 -16.30 12.40 0.11
C GLY A 52 -15.55 11.58 1.15
N MET A 53 -16.07 10.40 1.50
CA MET A 53 -15.49 9.42 2.42
C MET A 53 -15.09 8.15 1.65
N GLU A 54 -14.60 8.25 0.44
CA GLU A 54 -14.57 7.07 -0.42
C GLU A 54 -13.36 6.16 -0.20
N GLY A 55 -12.26 6.66 0.34
CA GLY A 55 -11.00 5.95 0.41
C GLY A 55 -11.07 4.66 1.24
N LYS A 56 -10.85 4.77 2.52
CA LYS A 56 -10.69 3.62 3.42
C LYS A 56 -11.96 2.78 3.58
N LEU A 57 -13.12 3.40 3.60
CA LEU A 57 -14.41 2.69 3.75
C LEU A 57 -14.73 1.77 2.58
N ASN A 58 -14.19 2.05 1.40
CA ASN A 58 -14.44 1.27 0.19
C ASN A 58 -13.23 0.42 -0.22
N ALA A 59 -12.03 0.73 0.28
CA ALA A 59 -10.80 0.16 -0.21
C ALA A 59 -9.94 -0.54 0.85
N GLY A 60 -10.11 -0.27 2.15
CA GLY A 60 -9.23 -0.79 3.20
C GLY A 60 -7.88 -0.08 3.28
N ASP A 61 -7.06 -0.46 4.26
CA ASP A 61 -5.72 0.11 4.48
C ASP A 61 -4.72 -0.34 3.43
N ALA A 62 -3.89 0.60 2.99
CA ALA A 62 -2.77 0.38 2.08
C ALA A 62 -1.90 1.66 2.01
N HIS A 63 -1.26 1.99 0.89
CA HIS A 63 -0.38 3.14 0.71
C HIS A 63 0.84 3.11 1.63
N LEU A 64 1.46 1.94 1.69
CA LEU A 64 2.70 1.70 2.43
C LEU A 64 3.55 0.63 1.73
N ALA A 65 4.76 0.47 2.18
CA ALA A 65 5.62 -0.67 1.89
C ALA A 65 6.11 -1.25 3.22
N VAL A 66 6.02 -2.57 3.37
CA VAL A 66 6.52 -3.26 4.56
C VAL A 66 8.05 -3.37 4.55
N ASN A 67 8.65 -3.78 5.66
CA ASN A 67 10.09 -3.98 5.77
C ASN A 67 10.55 -5.27 5.10
N TYR A 68 10.63 -5.25 3.76
CA TYR A 68 11.10 -6.42 3.00
C TYR A 68 12.54 -6.81 3.35
N GLU A 69 13.42 -5.86 3.69
CA GLU A 69 14.80 -6.16 4.08
C GLU A 69 14.84 -7.07 5.32
N ARG A 70 14.06 -6.74 6.36
CA ARG A 70 13.96 -7.54 7.57
C ARG A 70 13.28 -8.89 7.30
N ILE A 71 12.22 -8.90 6.48
CA ILE A 71 11.54 -10.15 6.10
C ILE A 71 12.50 -11.10 5.39
N LEU A 72 13.29 -10.62 4.43
CA LEU A 72 14.22 -11.46 3.70
C LEU A 72 15.38 -11.96 4.55
N SER A 73 15.89 -11.14 5.47
CA SER A 73 17.04 -11.47 6.31
C SER A 73 16.71 -12.36 7.50
N GLN A 74 15.50 -12.27 8.05
CA GLN A 74 15.11 -13.01 9.26
C GLN A 74 13.99 -14.04 9.03
N GLY A 75 13.27 -13.92 7.93
CA GLY A 75 12.03 -14.67 7.69
C GLY A 75 10.92 -14.27 8.68
N LEU A 76 9.73 -14.80 8.48
CA LEU A 76 8.64 -14.66 9.46
C LEU A 76 8.95 -15.37 10.78
N LYS A 77 9.87 -16.33 10.76
CA LYS A 77 10.41 -16.99 11.96
C LYS A 77 11.08 -16.00 12.91
N GLY A 78 11.79 -14.99 12.39
CA GLY A 78 12.35 -13.92 13.21
C GLY A 78 11.28 -13.07 13.88
N TYR A 79 10.22 -12.74 13.16
CA TYR A 79 9.05 -12.03 13.71
C TYR A 79 8.31 -12.89 14.76
N GLU A 80 8.14 -14.18 14.50
CA GLU A 80 7.55 -15.11 15.47
C GLU A 80 8.34 -15.15 16.77
N ALA A 81 9.66 -15.33 16.68
CA ALA A 81 10.53 -15.38 17.85
C ALA A 81 10.44 -14.08 18.67
N TYR A 82 10.53 -12.94 18.00
CA TYR A 82 10.39 -11.62 18.64
C TYR A 82 9.02 -11.45 19.30
N THR A 83 7.94 -11.80 18.59
CA THR A 83 6.57 -11.69 19.14
C THR A 83 6.37 -12.56 20.37
N ARG A 84 6.92 -13.79 20.38
CA ARG A 84 6.88 -14.67 21.57
C ARG A 84 7.64 -14.07 22.73
N GLU A 85 8.83 -13.54 22.50
CA GLU A 85 9.65 -12.88 23.52
C GLU A 85 8.90 -11.68 24.14
N MET A 86 8.31 -10.82 23.31
CA MET A 86 7.56 -9.66 23.77
C MET A 86 6.31 -10.06 24.54
N LYS A 87 5.62 -11.12 24.12
CA LYS A 87 4.46 -11.67 24.81
C LYS A 87 4.80 -12.21 26.19
N GLU A 88 5.95 -12.89 26.35
CA GLU A 88 6.41 -13.42 27.64
C GLU A 88 6.78 -12.32 28.64
N LYS A 89 7.14 -11.13 28.17
CA LYS A 89 7.45 -9.97 29.02
C LYS A 89 6.23 -9.22 29.54
N LEU A 90 5.01 -9.54 29.07
CA LEU A 90 3.79 -8.85 29.47
C LEU A 90 3.42 -9.16 30.92
N ASP A 91 3.14 -8.11 31.69
CA ASP A 91 2.45 -8.20 32.98
C ASP A 91 0.95 -8.03 32.75
N LEU A 92 0.22 -9.14 32.71
CA LEU A 92 -1.23 -9.12 32.47
C LEU A 92 -2.06 -8.48 33.61
N ALA A 93 -1.43 -8.08 34.70
CA ALA A 93 -2.07 -7.27 35.73
C ALA A 93 -2.21 -5.80 35.30
N GLN A 94 -1.48 -5.38 34.26
CA GLN A 94 -1.59 -4.05 33.70
C GLN A 94 -2.68 -4.03 32.61
N PRO A 95 -3.64 -3.07 32.64
CA PRO A 95 -4.73 -3.00 31.68
C PRO A 95 -4.26 -3.00 30.21
N ASP A 96 -3.25 -2.19 29.88
CA ASP A 96 -2.72 -2.07 28.50
C ASP A 96 -2.04 -3.35 27.98
N SER A 97 -1.66 -4.26 28.88
CA SER A 97 -1.05 -5.53 28.49
C SER A 97 -2.06 -6.51 27.87
N VAL A 98 -3.35 -6.32 28.11
CA VAL A 98 -4.39 -7.21 27.56
C VAL A 98 -4.50 -7.03 26.05
N ASP A 99 -4.55 -5.79 25.57
CA ASP A 99 -4.62 -5.49 24.14
C ASP A 99 -3.34 -5.93 23.41
N LYS A 100 -2.18 -5.68 24.03
CA LYS A 100 -0.88 -6.19 23.53
C LYS A 100 -0.87 -7.72 23.42
N TYR A 101 -1.40 -8.41 24.43
CA TYR A 101 -1.48 -9.87 24.43
C TYR A 101 -2.37 -10.39 23.29
N VAL A 102 -3.52 -9.77 23.09
CA VAL A 102 -4.44 -10.11 21.98
C VAL A 102 -3.74 -9.87 20.62
N PHE A 103 -3.09 -8.72 20.45
CA PHE A 103 -2.36 -8.41 19.22
C PHE A 103 -1.24 -9.42 18.94
N TYR A 104 -0.40 -9.74 19.92
CA TYR A 104 0.68 -10.72 19.74
C TYR A 104 0.16 -12.13 19.40
N ASN A 105 -0.96 -12.55 19.98
CA ASN A 105 -1.58 -13.83 19.60
C ASN A 105 -2.08 -13.78 18.15
N SER A 106 -2.66 -12.67 17.73
CA SER A 106 -3.13 -12.48 16.35
C SER A 106 -1.96 -12.53 15.37
N VAL A 107 -0.84 -11.87 15.68
CA VAL A 107 0.39 -11.93 14.86
C VAL A 107 0.90 -13.38 14.72
N LEU A 108 0.98 -14.12 15.82
CA LEU A 108 1.41 -15.53 15.79
C LEU A 108 0.48 -16.39 14.92
N THR A 109 -0.84 -16.18 15.03
CA THR A 109 -1.84 -16.89 14.23
C THR A 109 -1.68 -16.57 12.72
N VAL A 110 -1.45 -15.31 12.38
CA VAL A 110 -1.28 -14.90 10.98
C VAL A 110 0.03 -15.45 10.42
N ILE A 111 1.13 -15.43 11.17
CA ILE A 111 2.41 -16.04 10.74
C ILE A 111 2.24 -17.53 10.45
N GLU A 112 1.54 -18.27 11.31
CA GLU A 112 1.23 -19.69 11.09
C GLU A 112 0.39 -19.88 9.80
N ALA A 113 -0.59 -19.01 9.59
CA ALA A 113 -1.44 -19.05 8.39
C ALA A 113 -0.63 -18.80 7.10
N VAL A 114 0.29 -17.82 7.11
CA VAL A 114 1.20 -17.54 5.98
C VAL A 114 2.11 -18.73 5.70
N HIS A 115 2.68 -19.34 6.74
CA HIS A 115 3.51 -20.54 6.60
C HIS A 115 2.72 -21.71 6.01
N THR A 116 1.53 -21.96 6.53
CA THR A 116 0.62 -22.99 6.00
C THR A 116 0.26 -22.74 4.54
N PHE A 117 0.00 -21.50 4.17
CA PHE A 117 -0.26 -21.12 2.78
C PHE A 117 0.92 -21.47 1.87
N ALA A 118 2.14 -21.12 2.25
CA ALA A 118 3.34 -21.45 1.49
C ALA A 118 3.57 -22.97 1.36
N LEU A 119 3.37 -23.73 2.45
CA LEU A 119 3.48 -25.19 2.46
C LEU A 119 2.45 -25.86 1.53
N ARG A 120 1.25 -25.30 1.37
CA ARG A 120 0.25 -25.81 0.42
C ARG A 120 0.76 -25.69 -1.02
N TYR A 121 1.41 -24.58 -1.39
CA TYR A 121 2.03 -24.44 -2.71
C TYR A 121 3.23 -25.35 -2.89
N SER A 122 4.01 -25.57 -1.84
CA SER A 122 5.09 -26.57 -1.87
C SER A 122 4.55 -27.97 -2.18
N SER A 123 3.51 -28.39 -1.47
CA SER A 123 2.87 -29.70 -1.68
C SER A 123 2.29 -29.83 -3.09
N LEU A 124 1.57 -28.78 -3.56
CA LEU A 124 1.01 -28.77 -4.91
C LEU A 124 2.08 -28.89 -5.99
N ALA A 125 3.18 -28.14 -5.86
CA ALA A 125 4.28 -28.19 -6.81
C ALA A 125 4.92 -29.59 -6.85
N LYS A 126 5.06 -30.24 -5.70
CA LYS A 126 5.56 -31.62 -5.60
C LYS A 126 4.63 -32.63 -6.27
N GLU A 127 3.32 -32.52 -6.03
CA GLU A 127 2.32 -33.39 -6.69
C GLU A 127 2.32 -33.19 -8.21
N MET A 128 2.49 -31.96 -8.68
CA MET A 128 2.62 -31.67 -10.10
C MET A 128 3.90 -32.27 -10.69
N ALA A 129 5.03 -32.20 -9.95
CA ALA A 129 6.29 -32.78 -10.38
C ALA A 129 6.22 -34.32 -10.50
N GLU A 130 5.48 -34.98 -9.64
CA GLU A 130 5.26 -36.45 -9.71
C GLU A 130 4.53 -36.89 -10.99
N LYS A 131 3.67 -36.01 -11.53
CA LYS A 131 2.87 -36.26 -12.74
C LYS A 131 3.55 -35.73 -14.01
N GLU A 132 4.59 -34.90 -13.87
CA GLU A 132 5.27 -34.25 -14.99
C GLU A 132 6.20 -35.22 -15.71
N THR A 133 6.10 -35.28 -17.03
CA THR A 133 6.91 -36.14 -17.90
C THR A 133 8.12 -35.44 -18.52
N ASN A 134 8.08 -34.11 -18.63
CA ASN A 134 9.21 -33.31 -19.07
C ASN A 134 10.23 -33.18 -17.94
N PRO A 135 11.48 -33.70 -18.08
CA PRO A 135 12.46 -33.69 -17.00
C PRO A 135 12.84 -32.28 -16.53
N ALA A 136 12.96 -31.33 -17.45
CA ALA A 136 13.29 -29.95 -17.11
C ALA A 136 12.18 -29.30 -16.28
N ARG A 137 10.93 -29.44 -16.72
CA ARG A 137 9.78 -28.92 -16.00
C ARG A 137 9.59 -29.58 -14.63
N LYS A 138 9.85 -30.87 -14.56
CA LYS A 138 9.82 -31.62 -13.30
C LYS A 138 10.81 -31.06 -12.28
N GLU A 139 12.05 -30.79 -12.70
CA GLU A 139 13.05 -30.20 -11.80
C GLU A 139 12.67 -28.79 -11.36
N GLU A 140 12.13 -27.95 -12.26
CA GLU A 140 11.59 -26.64 -11.89
C GLU A 140 10.50 -26.71 -10.83
N LEU A 141 9.56 -27.67 -10.96
CA LEU A 141 8.49 -27.88 -10.00
C LEU A 141 9.02 -28.36 -8.64
N LEU A 142 10.02 -29.22 -8.63
CA LEU A 142 10.70 -29.66 -7.40
C LEU A 142 11.44 -28.50 -6.73
N GLU A 143 12.08 -27.64 -7.51
CA GLU A 143 12.70 -26.43 -6.98
C GLU A 143 11.68 -25.46 -6.40
N ILE A 144 10.57 -25.20 -7.08
CA ILE A 144 9.44 -24.41 -6.56
C ILE A 144 8.94 -25.00 -5.23
N SER A 145 8.78 -26.32 -5.17
CA SER A 145 8.38 -27.00 -3.93
C SER A 145 9.35 -26.74 -2.78
N ARG A 146 10.67 -26.88 -3.02
CA ARG A 146 11.71 -26.61 -2.01
C ARG A 146 11.70 -25.16 -1.55
N ILE A 147 11.58 -24.21 -2.47
CA ILE A 147 11.54 -22.78 -2.17
C ILE A 147 10.30 -22.44 -1.35
N CYS A 148 9.11 -22.88 -1.78
CA CYS A 148 7.86 -22.62 -1.07
C CYS A 148 7.81 -23.29 0.32
N ALA A 149 8.54 -24.41 0.55
CA ALA A 149 8.66 -25.00 1.86
C ALA A 149 9.50 -24.16 2.82
N LYS A 150 10.34 -23.29 2.31
CA LYS A 150 11.28 -22.49 3.08
C LYS A 150 10.82 -21.06 3.30
N VAL A 151 10.51 -20.33 2.23
CA VAL A 151 10.16 -18.92 2.31
C VAL A 151 8.64 -18.70 2.20
N PRO A 152 8.08 -17.67 2.84
CA PRO A 152 8.73 -16.57 3.57
C PRO A 152 9.01 -16.87 5.05
N TYR A 153 8.79 -18.10 5.53
CA TYR A 153 8.96 -18.43 6.94
C TYR A 153 10.42 -18.38 7.39
N GLU A 154 11.31 -19.05 6.67
CA GLU A 154 12.76 -18.99 6.88
C GLU A 154 13.39 -17.83 6.09
N PRO A 155 14.59 -17.35 6.46
CA PRO A 155 15.33 -16.36 5.68
C PRO A 155 15.61 -16.79 4.24
N ALA A 156 15.58 -15.83 3.32
CA ALA A 156 16.00 -16.07 1.95
C ALA A 156 17.53 -16.16 1.84
N HIS A 157 18.05 -17.04 0.98
CA HIS A 157 19.49 -17.22 0.77
C HIS A 157 19.90 -17.11 -0.70
N SER A 158 18.94 -17.03 -1.62
CA SER A 158 19.19 -16.83 -3.05
C SER A 158 18.24 -15.77 -3.60
N PHE A 159 18.54 -15.23 -4.77
CA PHE A 159 17.69 -14.26 -5.46
C PHE A 159 16.30 -14.83 -5.75
N ARG A 160 16.24 -16.10 -6.18
CA ARG A 160 14.95 -16.77 -6.45
C ARG A 160 14.13 -16.97 -5.20
N GLU A 161 14.74 -17.35 -4.07
CA GLU A 161 14.05 -17.41 -2.77
C GLU A 161 13.55 -16.02 -2.34
N ALA A 162 14.36 -14.98 -2.52
CA ALA A 162 13.99 -13.61 -2.19
C ALA A 162 12.78 -13.12 -3.03
N VAL A 163 12.79 -13.36 -4.35
CA VAL A 163 11.65 -13.05 -5.23
C VAL A 163 10.38 -13.77 -4.80
N GLN A 164 10.48 -15.08 -4.47
CA GLN A 164 9.33 -15.85 -4.01
C GLN A 164 8.81 -15.37 -2.65
N SER A 165 9.69 -15.01 -1.73
CA SER A 165 9.33 -14.46 -0.42
C SER A 165 8.59 -13.14 -0.56
N VAL A 166 9.15 -12.21 -1.35
CA VAL A 166 8.52 -10.91 -1.64
C VAL A 166 7.14 -11.10 -2.27
N TRP A 167 7.00 -12.02 -3.23
CA TRP A 167 5.72 -12.31 -3.86
C TRP A 167 4.68 -12.85 -2.86
N PHE A 168 5.05 -13.82 -2.00
CA PHE A 168 4.11 -14.34 -1.02
C PHE A 168 3.64 -13.29 -0.03
N ILE A 169 4.55 -12.48 0.49
CA ILE A 169 4.19 -11.38 1.40
C ILE A 169 3.28 -10.38 0.70
N GLN A 170 3.66 -9.92 -0.50
CA GLN A 170 2.85 -8.98 -1.26
C GLN A 170 1.43 -9.51 -1.52
N LEU A 171 1.32 -10.77 -1.93
CA LEU A 171 0.03 -11.40 -2.20
C LEU A 171 -0.84 -11.50 -0.94
N ILE A 172 -0.27 -11.92 0.19
CA ILE A 172 -1.02 -12.13 1.43
C ILE A 172 -1.46 -10.80 2.03
N LEU A 173 -0.63 -9.77 2.00
CA LEU A 173 -1.03 -8.41 2.35
C LEU A 173 -2.21 -7.91 1.49
N GLN A 174 -2.23 -8.26 0.21
CA GLN A 174 -3.34 -7.96 -0.68
C GLN A 174 -4.61 -8.77 -0.38
N ILE A 175 -4.48 -9.93 0.25
CA ILE A 175 -5.62 -10.76 0.72
C ILE A 175 -6.14 -10.21 2.06
N GLU A 176 -5.26 -9.81 2.97
CA GLU A 176 -5.62 -9.29 4.29
C GLU A 176 -6.41 -7.98 4.17
N SER A 177 -5.90 -7.04 3.40
CA SER A 177 -6.54 -5.75 3.18
C SER A 177 -7.17 -5.65 1.79
N ASN A 178 -8.37 -5.07 1.70
CA ASN A 178 -8.95 -4.66 0.41
C ASN A 178 -8.36 -3.33 -0.11
N GLY A 179 -7.32 -2.81 0.51
CA GLY A 179 -6.60 -1.60 0.11
C GLY A 179 -5.94 -1.72 -1.27
N HIS A 180 -5.49 -0.59 -1.80
CA HIS A 180 -4.63 -0.52 -2.97
C HIS A 180 -3.36 0.24 -2.62
N SER A 181 -2.33 0.16 -3.48
CA SER A 181 -1.07 0.89 -3.28
C SER A 181 -0.11 0.29 -2.24
N LEU A 182 -0.32 -0.98 -1.86
CA LEU A 182 0.72 -1.76 -1.20
C LEU A 182 1.90 -1.90 -2.16
N SER A 183 3.02 -1.31 -1.81
CA SER A 183 4.16 -1.11 -2.72
C SER A 183 5.38 -1.92 -2.30
N TYR A 184 6.32 -2.09 -3.22
CA TYR A 184 7.51 -2.92 -3.01
C TYR A 184 8.67 -2.18 -2.33
N GLY A 185 8.55 -0.86 -2.14
CA GLY A 185 9.65 -0.09 -1.56
C GLY A 185 10.87 0.03 -2.49
N ARG A 186 12.06 0.19 -1.90
CA ARG A 186 13.34 0.31 -2.61
C ARG A 186 13.85 -1.05 -3.07
N PHE A 187 13.19 -1.60 -4.06
CA PHE A 187 13.36 -2.99 -4.50
C PHE A 187 14.80 -3.35 -4.87
N ASP A 188 15.47 -2.49 -5.61
CA ASP A 188 16.86 -2.72 -6.04
C ASP A 188 17.88 -2.66 -4.89
N GLN A 189 17.51 -2.12 -3.72
CA GLN A 189 18.42 -2.05 -2.58
C GLN A 189 18.34 -3.33 -1.74
N TYR A 190 17.18 -3.71 -1.26
CA TYR A 190 17.06 -4.89 -0.39
C TYR A 190 17.17 -6.22 -1.13
N MET A 191 16.95 -6.25 -2.45
CA MET A 191 17.12 -7.43 -3.30
C MET A 191 18.57 -7.60 -3.79
N TYR A 192 19.36 -6.50 -3.87
CA TYR A 192 20.68 -6.51 -4.48
C TYR A 192 21.68 -7.48 -3.82
N PRO A 193 21.74 -7.64 -2.49
CA PRO A 193 22.66 -8.59 -1.87
C PRO A 193 22.49 -10.03 -2.38
N TYR A 194 21.24 -10.46 -2.59
CA TYR A 194 20.89 -11.79 -3.12
C TYR A 194 21.23 -11.90 -4.60
N TYR A 195 20.89 -10.87 -5.38
CA TYR A 195 21.21 -10.78 -6.79
C TYR A 195 22.73 -10.86 -7.03
N LYS A 196 23.47 -9.99 -6.37
CA LYS A 196 24.92 -9.90 -6.50
C LYS A 196 25.60 -11.22 -6.15
N LYS A 197 25.25 -11.80 -5.00
CA LYS A 197 25.80 -13.08 -4.56
C LYS A 197 25.59 -14.19 -5.59
N ASP A 198 24.39 -14.30 -6.13
CA ASP A 198 24.05 -15.38 -7.06
C ASP A 198 24.64 -15.14 -8.46
N MET A 199 24.82 -13.89 -8.88
CA MET A 199 25.57 -13.54 -10.09
C MET A 199 27.08 -13.86 -9.96
N GLU A 200 27.68 -13.51 -8.82
CA GLU A 200 29.11 -13.76 -8.56
C GLU A 200 29.46 -15.26 -8.47
N ASN A 201 28.56 -16.07 -7.92
CA ASN A 201 28.78 -17.52 -7.82
C ASN A 201 28.29 -18.31 -9.04
N GLY A 202 27.71 -17.64 -10.05
CA GLY A 202 27.23 -18.24 -11.29
C GLY A 202 25.93 -19.04 -11.19
N SER A 203 25.21 -18.98 -10.08
CA SER A 203 23.90 -19.62 -9.91
C SER A 203 22.75 -18.82 -10.54
N LEU A 204 22.99 -17.55 -10.88
CA LEU A 204 22.04 -16.67 -11.55
C LEU A 204 22.71 -16.07 -12.80
N SER A 205 21.99 -15.99 -13.91
CA SER A 205 22.38 -15.21 -15.10
C SER A 205 21.48 -13.97 -15.23
N GLU A 206 21.92 -12.99 -16.04
CA GLU A 206 21.10 -11.80 -16.33
C GLU A 206 19.75 -12.22 -16.96
N GLU A 207 19.75 -13.21 -17.86
CA GLU A 207 18.55 -13.72 -18.51
C GLU A 207 17.58 -14.35 -17.50
N SER A 208 18.08 -15.20 -16.60
CA SER A 208 17.23 -15.84 -15.59
C SER A 208 16.72 -14.83 -14.54
N ALA A 209 17.53 -13.83 -14.18
CA ALA A 209 17.07 -12.74 -13.32
C ALA A 209 15.96 -11.93 -13.99
N LEU A 210 16.13 -11.61 -15.27
CA LEU A 210 15.14 -10.89 -16.07
C LEU A 210 13.83 -11.69 -16.20
N GLU A 211 13.92 -12.99 -16.43
CA GLU A 211 12.75 -13.89 -16.47
C GLU A 211 12.01 -13.91 -15.12
N LEU A 212 12.71 -14.08 -14.01
CA LEU A 212 12.11 -14.07 -12.66
C LEU A 212 11.40 -12.75 -12.36
N LEU A 213 11.99 -11.61 -12.70
CA LEU A 213 11.37 -10.31 -12.53
C LEU A 213 10.14 -10.15 -13.45
N THR A 214 10.23 -10.59 -14.69
CA THR A 214 9.11 -10.58 -15.62
C THR A 214 7.93 -11.40 -15.07
N CYS A 215 8.20 -12.58 -14.54
CA CYS A 215 7.19 -13.41 -13.87
C CYS A 215 6.58 -12.70 -12.66
N LEU A 216 7.39 -12.02 -11.85
CA LEU A 216 6.92 -11.24 -10.70
C LEU A 216 5.98 -10.11 -11.14
N TRP A 217 6.34 -9.38 -12.22
CA TRP A 217 5.50 -8.28 -12.72
C TRP A 217 4.18 -8.78 -13.32
N ILE A 218 4.20 -9.90 -14.03
CA ILE A 218 2.97 -10.54 -14.52
C ILE A 218 2.08 -10.94 -13.35
N LYS A 219 2.63 -11.52 -12.29
CA LYS A 219 1.90 -11.86 -11.07
C LYS A 219 1.35 -10.62 -10.37
N THR A 220 2.13 -9.56 -10.28
CA THR A 220 1.71 -8.27 -9.72
C THR A 220 0.50 -7.71 -10.47
N LEU A 221 0.51 -7.79 -11.80
CA LEU A 221 -0.62 -7.36 -12.63
C LEU A 221 -1.89 -8.19 -12.39
N THR A 222 -1.77 -9.47 -12.02
CA THR A 222 -2.94 -10.34 -11.78
C THR A 222 -3.69 -10.02 -10.50
N VAL A 223 -3.09 -9.24 -9.59
CA VAL A 223 -3.77 -8.79 -8.37
C VAL A 223 -4.87 -7.81 -8.74
N ASN A 224 -6.10 -8.15 -8.39
CA ASN A 224 -7.27 -7.32 -8.62
C ASN A 224 -8.19 -7.32 -7.42
N LYS A 225 -8.98 -6.28 -7.26
CA LYS A 225 -9.89 -6.07 -6.13
C LYS A 225 -11.30 -5.77 -6.62
N VAL A 226 -12.28 -6.18 -5.85
CA VAL A 226 -13.67 -5.76 -6.06
C VAL A 226 -13.81 -4.32 -5.55
N ARG A 227 -14.30 -3.44 -6.40
CA ARG A 227 -14.50 -2.02 -6.10
C ARG A 227 -15.94 -1.61 -6.28
N SER A 228 -16.35 -0.52 -5.60
CA SER A 228 -17.65 0.08 -5.83
C SER A 228 -17.77 0.60 -7.27
N GLN A 229 -19.00 0.74 -7.76
CA GLN A 229 -19.25 1.30 -9.09
C GLN A 229 -18.66 2.73 -9.22
N ALA A 230 -18.82 3.57 -8.21
CA ALA A 230 -18.28 4.91 -8.19
C ALA A 230 -16.75 4.91 -8.33
N HIS A 231 -16.05 4.03 -7.60
CA HIS A 231 -14.60 3.89 -7.72
C HIS A 231 -14.20 3.39 -9.11
N THR A 232 -14.91 2.42 -9.66
CA THR A 232 -14.63 1.87 -11.00
C THR A 232 -14.82 2.92 -12.10
N LEU A 233 -15.80 3.80 -11.95
CA LEU A 233 -16.04 4.90 -12.89
C LEU A 233 -14.97 6.01 -12.79
N SER A 234 -14.45 6.27 -11.58
CA SER A 234 -13.42 7.30 -11.36
C SER A 234 -12.01 6.81 -11.69
N SER A 235 -11.74 5.51 -11.60
CA SER A 235 -10.43 4.90 -11.81
C SER A 235 -10.50 3.83 -12.90
N ALA A 236 -10.40 4.25 -14.15
CA ALA A 236 -10.48 3.35 -15.30
C ALA A 236 -9.44 2.21 -15.20
N GLY A 237 -9.91 0.96 -15.35
CA GLY A 237 -9.07 -0.24 -15.25
C GLY A 237 -8.71 -0.63 -13.81
N SER A 238 -9.17 0.11 -12.81
CA SER A 238 -8.93 -0.16 -11.37
C SER A 238 -7.49 -0.55 -11.04
N PRO A 239 -6.48 0.25 -11.44
CA PRO A 239 -5.07 -0.07 -11.18
C PRO A 239 -4.82 -0.15 -9.68
N MET A 240 -3.96 -1.10 -9.29
CA MET A 240 -3.62 -1.34 -7.88
C MET A 240 -2.50 -0.45 -7.35
N TYR A 241 -1.80 0.26 -8.23
CA TYR A 241 -0.69 1.18 -7.90
C TYR A 241 0.36 0.55 -6.99
N GLN A 242 0.83 -0.63 -7.34
CA GLN A 242 1.89 -1.35 -6.64
C GLN A 242 3.24 -0.82 -7.11
N ASN A 243 3.79 0.17 -6.42
CA ASN A 243 5.00 0.88 -6.84
C ASN A 243 6.27 0.09 -6.54
N VAL A 244 7.21 0.12 -7.48
CA VAL A 244 8.59 -0.34 -7.32
C VAL A 244 9.49 0.88 -7.42
N THR A 245 10.34 1.10 -6.43
CA THR A 245 11.28 2.22 -6.41
C THR A 245 12.70 1.71 -6.58
N ILE A 246 13.48 2.36 -7.46
CA ILE A 246 14.89 2.05 -7.72
C ILE A 246 15.77 3.31 -7.75
N GLY A 247 17.07 3.15 -7.59
CA GLY A 247 18.06 4.23 -7.60
C GLY A 247 18.02 5.11 -6.33
N GLY A 248 18.28 6.38 -6.52
CA GLY A 248 18.38 7.36 -5.44
C GLY A 248 19.71 7.39 -4.74
N GLN A 249 19.74 7.94 -3.53
CA GLN A 249 20.94 8.08 -2.72
C GLN A 249 20.95 7.11 -1.55
N THR A 250 22.15 6.75 -1.13
CA THR A 250 22.44 6.14 0.17
C THR A 250 22.55 7.21 1.26
N THR A 251 22.55 6.81 2.53
CA THR A 251 22.69 7.74 3.68
C THR A 251 24.02 8.52 3.67
N ASP A 252 25.07 7.97 3.05
CA ASP A 252 26.35 8.67 2.84
C ASP A 252 26.37 9.49 1.54
N LYS A 253 25.20 9.80 0.98
CA LYS A 253 24.99 10.67 -0.19
C LYS A 253 25.62 10.19 -1.50
N LYS A 254 25.91 8.90 -1.59
CA LYS A 254 26.39 8.29 -2.82
C LYS A 254 25.23 7.82 -3.69
N ASP A 255 25.50 7.66 -4.97
CA ASP A 255 24.57 7.03 -5.89
C ASP A 255 24.30 5.58 -5.48
N ALA A 256 23.03 5.21 -5.36
CA ALA A 256 22.60 3.89 -4.96
C ALA A 256 22.23 2.99 -6.15
N VAL A 257 22.39 3.47 -7.38
CA VAL A 257 22.18 2.67 -8.59
C VAL A 257 23.17 1.49 -8.60
N ASN A 258 22.66 0.31 -8.85
CA ASN A 258 23.41 -0.94 -8.93
C ASN A 258 22.98 -1.75 -10.16
N GLU A 259 23.58 -2.90 -10.41
CA GLU A 259 23.30 -3.74 -11.58
C GLU A 259 21.85 -4.21 -11.62
N LEU A 260 21.24 -4.46 -10.45
CA LEU A 260 19.83 -4.85 -10.38
C LEU A 260 18.91 -3.69 -10.79
N SER A 261 19.30 -2.42 -10.53
CA SER A 261 18.53 -1.26 -11.00
C SER A 261 18.32 -1.29 -12.52
N PHE A 262 19.39 -1.63 -13.27
CA PHE A 262 19.32 -1.79 -14.73
C PHE A 262 18.44 -2.98 -15.13
N THR A 263 18.57 -4.12 -14.44
CA THR A 263 17.77 -5.31 -14.74
C THR A 263 16.29 -5.07 -14.49
N VAL A 264 15.93 -4.37 -13.40
CA VAL A 264 14.54 -3.97 -13.11
C VAL A 264 14.02 -3.04 -14.20
N LEU A 265 14.76 -1.99 -14.57
CA LEU A 265 14.36 -1.06 -15.62
C LEU A 265 14.11 -1.79 -16.96
N LYS A 266 15.02 -2.70 -17.33
CA LYS A 266 14.91 -3.54 -18.54
C LYS A 266 13.69 -4.45 -18.51
N SER A 267 13.41 -5.08 -17.36
CA SER A 267 12.25 -5.98 -17.20
C SER A 267 10.92 -5.26 -17.38
N VAL A 268 10.80 -4.04 -16.82
CA VAL A 268 9.61 -3.21 -16.98
C VAL A 268 9.46 -2.72 -18.43
N ALA A 269 10.56 -2.32 -19.06
CA ALA A 269 10.57 -1.90 -20.47
C ALA A 269 10.16 -3.04 -21.43
N GLN A 270 10.50 -4.28 -21.13
CA GLN A 270 10.11 -5.43 -21.94
C GLN A 270 8.65 -5.82 -21.77
N THR A 271 8.15 -5.78 -20.53
CA THR A 271 6.78 -6.20 -20.23
C THR A 271 5.75 -5.13 -20.60
N ARG A 272 6.07 -3.85 -20.43
CA ARG A 272 5.18 -2.70 -20.67
C ARG A 272 3.79 -2.86 -20.04
N LEU A 273 3.75 -3.48 -18.87
CA LEU A 273 2.52 -3.69 -18.12
C LEU A 273 2.11 -2.39 -17.41
N THR A 274 0.83 -2.26 -17.07
CA THR A 274 0.33 -1.14 -16.26
C THR A 274 0.70 -1.28 -14.78
N GLN A 275 1.17 -2.44 -14.36
CA GLN A 275 1.66 -2.78 -13.02
C GLN A 275 2.92 -3.66 -13.13
N PRO A 276 3.89 -3.50 -12.24
CA PRO A 276 3.99 -2.46 -11.20
C PRO A 276 4.26 -1.07 -11.79
N ASN A 277 3.91 -0.03 -11.04
CA ASN A 277 4.40 1.31 -11.33
C ASN A 277 5.88 1.36 -11.00
N LEU A 278 6.69 1.93 -11.90
CA LEU A 278 8.12 2.09 -11.67
C LEU A 278 8.45 3.55 -11.37
N THR A 279 9.14 3.78 -10.27
CA THR A 279 9.69 5.09 -9.88
C THR A 279 11.21 5.00 -9.78
N VAL A 280 11.88 5.96 -10.38
CA VAL A 280 13.32 6.19 -10.25
C VAL A 280 13.55 7.39 -9.35
N ARG A 281 14.35 7.23 -8.32
CA ARG A 281 14.79 8.35 -7.49
C ARG A 281 15.97 9.04 -8.17
N TYR A 282 15.80 10.31 -8.47
CA TYR A 282 16.76 11.16 -9.15
C TYR A 282 17.54 12.03 -8.16
N HIS A 283 18.83 12.26 -8.44
CA HIS A 283 19.68 13.26 -7.80
C HIS A 283 20.77 13.72 -8.77
N ALA A 284 21.42 14.86 -8.50
CA ALA A 284 22.37 15.47 -9.42
C ALA A 284 23.57 14.57 -9.79
N ASN A 285 23.96 13.65 -8.91
CA ASN A 285 25.06 12.72 -9.10
C ASN A 285 24.61 11.31 -9.54
N LEU A 286 23.36 11.15 -10.00
CA LEU A 286 22.84 9.88 -10.48
C LEU A 286 23.69 9.36 -11.64
N ASN A 287 23.93 8.05 -11.67
CA ASN A 287 24.68 7.38 -12.74
C ASN A 287 24.12 7.79 -14.12
N LYS A 288 24.95 8.49 -14.89
CA LYS A 288 24.52 9.04 -16.18
C LYS A 288 24.02 7.98 -17.15
N LYS A 289 24.70 6.84 -17.23
CA LYS A 289 24.27 5.74 -18.12
C LYS A 289 22.89 5.23 -17.74
N PHE A 290 22.64 5.05 -16.43
CA PHE A 290 21.34 4.63 -15.92
C PHE A 290 20.25 5.66 -16.25
N PHE A 291 20.53 6.96 -16.05
CA PHE A 291 19.58 8.01 -16.38
C PHE A 291 19.28 8.08 -17.88
N ASP A 292 20.30 7.96 -18.73
CA ASP A 292 20.10 7.90 -20.19
C ASP A 292 19.21 6.69 -20.57
N GLU A 293 19.38 5.53 -19.97
CA GLU A 293 18.51 4.37 -20.18
C GLU A 293 17.07 4.61 -19.68
N CYS A 294 16.89 5.32 -18.56
CA CYS A 294 15.56 5.72 -18.09
C CYS A 294 14.84 6.59 -19.14
N ILE A 295 15.55 7.54 -19.76
CA ILE A 295 14.99 8.38 -20.83
C ILE A 295 14.60 7.54 -22.06
N GLU A 296 15.43 6.56 -22.46
CA GLU A 296 15.05 5.64 -23.55
C GLU A 296 13.79 4.82 -23.23
N VAL A 297 13.64 4.39 -21.98
CA VAL A 297 12.43 3.68 -21.55
C VAL A 297 11.21 4.61 -21.55
N MET A 298 11.33 5.86 -21.09
CA MET A 298 10.24 6.85 -21.15
C MET A 298 9.76 7.10 -22.60
N LYS A 299 10.66 7.11 -23.58
CA LYS A 299 10.34 7.26 -25.00
C LYS A 299 9.45 6.14 -25.54
N LEU A 300 9.37 4.99 -24.86
CA LEU A 300 8.46 3.90 -25.25
C LEU A 300 6.97 4.28 -25.06
N GLY A 301 6.66 5.35 -24.31
CA GLY A 301 5.35 5.98 -24.25
C GLY A 301 4.31 5.29 -23.37
N PHE A 302 4.72 4.41 -22.44
CA PHE A 302 3.80 3.74 -21.51
C PHE A 302 3.77 4.37 -20.10
N GLY A 303 4.37 5.56 -19.94
CA GLY A 303 4.24 6.40 -18.73
C GLY A 303 5.21 6.04 -17.59
N MET A 304 6.23 5.23 -17.82
CA MET A 304 7.22 4.82 -16.82
C MET A 304 8.64 4.99 -17.34
N PRO A 305 9.64 5.12 -16.43
CA PRO A 305 9.52 5.37 -15.00
C PRO A 305 9.07 6.79 -14.66
N ALA A 306 8.42 6.97 -13.51
CA ALA A 306 8.26 8.29 -12.89
C ALA A 306 9.57 8.72 -12.22
N LEU A 307 9.80 10.02 -12.06
CA LEU A 307 11.00 10.54 -11.41
C LEU A 307 10.65 11.24 -10.09
N ASN A 308 11.29 10.82 -9.01
CA ASN A 308 11.23 11.49 -7.70
C ASN A 308 12.56 12.16 -7.41
N ASN A 309 12.55 13.45 -7.07
CA ASN A 309 13.77 14.22 -6.82
C ASN A 309 14.19 14.15 -5.35
N ASP A 310 15.28 13.43 -5.08
CA ASP A 310 15.86 13.28 -3.75
C ASP A 310 16.28 14.62 -3.11
N GLU A 311 16.71 15.58 -3.94
CA GLU A 311 17.18 16.90 -3.46
C GLU A 311 16.03 17.75 -2.90
N ILE A 312 14.79 17.39 -3.17
CA ILE A 312 13.59 18.05 -2.63
C ILE A 312 12.94 17.19 -1.55
N ILE A 313 12.77 15.90 -1.81
CA ILE A 313 11.99 15.00 -0.95
C ILE A 313 12.72 14.71 0.36
N ILE A 314 14.02 14.42 0.31
CA ILE A 314 14.81 14.10 1.52
C ILE A 314 14.81 15.29 2.51
N PRO A 315 15.17 16.53 2.08
CA PRO A 315 15.09 17.68 2.98
C PRO A 315 13.69 17.95 3.52
N SER A 316 12.64 17.68 2.70
CA SER A 316 11.26 17.85 3.16
C SER A 316 10.92 16.90 4.31
N PHE A 317 11.31 15.64 4.21
CA PHE A 317 11.14 14.67 5.31
C PHE A 317 11.90 15.06 6.57
N ILE A 318 13.15 15.47 6.43
CA ILE A 318 13.97 15.94 7.58
C ILE A 318 13.32 17.15 8.24
N ASN A 319 12.79 18.11 7.46
CA ASN A 319 12.07 19.25 7.99
C ASN A 319 10.76 18.88 8.72
N TRP A 320 10.16 17.74 8.40
CA TRP A 320 9.00 17.19 9.11
C TRP A 320 9.38 16.41 10.38
N GLY A 321 10.68 16.29 10.69
CA GLY A 321 11.16 15.56 11.86
C GLY A 321 11.48 14.09 11.60
N VAL A 322 11.42 13.63 10.37
CA VAL A 322 11.87 12.27 10.01
C VAL A 322 13.38 12.17 10.19
N LYS A 323 13.87 11.13 10.83
CA LYS A 323 15.32 10.90 11.00
C LYS A 323 16.02 10.87 9.66
N GLU A 324 17.23 11.43 9.58
CA GLU A 324 17.96 11.53 8.30
C GLU A 324 18.14 10.16 7.62
N GLU A 325 18.49 9.12 8.37
CA GLU A 325 18.63 7.75 7.85
C GLU A 325 17.35 7.23 7.19
N ASP A 326 16.20 7.52 7.79
CA ASP A 326 14.89 7.13 7.29
C ASP A 326 14.48 7.95 6.07
N ALA A 327 14.78 9.26 6.10
CA ALA A 327 14.53 10.15 4.97
C ALA A 327 15.29 9.68 3.71
N TYR A 328 16.53 9.21 3.85
CA TYR A 328 17.28 8.61 2.72
C TYR A 328 16.71 7.26 2.27
N ASN A 329 15.95 6.57 3.12
CA ASN A 329 15.33 5.29 2.78
C ASN A 329 13.90 5.42 2.24
N TYR A 330 13.41 6.61 1.93
CA TYR A 330 12.08 6.77 1.36
C TYR A 330 11.89 6.02 0.04
N SER A 331 10.69 5.61 -0.22
CA SER A 331 10.25 5.07 -1.52
C SER A 331 8.96 5.73 -1.98
N ALA A 332 8.69 5.65 -3.28
CA ALA A 332 7.34 5.92 -3.76
C ALA A 332 6.40 4.78 -3.37
N ILE A 333 5.20 5.14 -2.99
CA ILE A 333 4.09 4.22 -2.75
C ILE A 333 2.87 4.68 -3.54
N GLY A 334 2.00 3.75 -3.89
CA GLY A 334 0.82 4.13 -4.64
C GLY A 334 1.13 4.80 -5.97
N CYS A 335 0.44 5.89 -6.23
CA CYS A 335 0.58 6.63 -7.48
C CYS A 335 1.91 7.39 -7.53
N VAL A 336 2.15 8.25 -6.52
CA VAL A 336 3.31 9.15 -6.43
C VAL A 336 3.67 9.53 -4.98
N GLU A 337 2.92 9.07 -4.01
CA GLU A 337 3.12 9.36 -2.59
C GLU A 337 4.50 8.84 -2.16
N THR A 338 5.07 9.43 -1.13
CA THR A 338 6.38 9.02 -0.61
C THR A 338 6.28 8.63 0.85
N ALA A 339 6.88 7.50 1.23
CA ALA A 339 6.86 6.96 2.58
C ALA A 339 8.18 6.28 2.91
N VAL A 340 8.38 5.95 4.17
CA VAL A 340 9.54 5.18 4.63
C VAL A 340 9.13 3.71 4.77
N PRO A 341 9.64 2.80 3.90
CA PRO A 341 9.30 1.39 3.96
C PRO A 341 9.54 0.79 5.35
N GLY A 342 8.55 0.05 5.85
CA GLY A 342 8.63 -0.63 7.12
C GLY A 342 8.48 0.26 8.35
N LYS A 343 8.38 1.57 8.20
CA LYS A 343 8.28 2.50 9.33
C LYS A 343 7.07 3.42 9.26
N TRP A 344 6.79 3.94 8.08
CA TRP A 344 5.76 4.93 7.92
C TRP A 344 5.14 4.90 6.53
N GLY A 345 3.83 5.14 6.46
CA GLY A 345 3.06 5.24 5.23
C GLY A 345 1.75 5.97 5.46
N TYR A 346 1.09 6.31 4.36
CA TYR A 346 -0.27 6.87 4.41
C TYR A 346 -1.26 5.71 4.46
N ARG A 347 -1.87 5.43 5.57
CA ARG A 347 -2.82 4.29 5.72
C ARG A 347 -3.74 4.13 4.52
N CYS A 348 -4.43 5.19 4.13
CA CYS A 348 -5.17 5.25 2.86
C CYS A 348 -5.23 6.70 2.40
N THR A 349 -4.57 7.04 1.29
CA THR A 349 -4.79 8.33 0.66
C THR A 349 -6.21 8.40 0.09
N GLY A 350 -6.84 9.56 0.18
CA GLY A 350 -8.23 9.72 -0.23
C GLY A 350 -9.24 9.16 0.78
N MET A 351 -8.89 9.11 2.07
CA MET A 351 -9.85 8.82 3.15
C MET A 351 -11.02 9.80 3.12
N SER A 352 -10.72 11.08 2.95
CA SER A 352 -11.69 12.12 2.72
C SER A 352 -11.25 13.04 1.58
N TYR A 353 -12.20 13.57 0.87
CA TYR A 353 -12.00 14.57 -0.16
C TYR A 353 -12.75 15.84 0.17
N ILE A 354 -12.09 16.99 0.03
CA ILE A 354 -12.71 18.31 0.11
C ILE A 354 -12.70 18.94 -1.28
N ASN A 355 -13.87 19.26 -1.79
CA ASN A 355 -14.01 19.97 -3.05
C ASN A 355 -13.76 21.46 -2.84
N PHE A 356 -12.50 21.90 -2.87
CA PHE A 356 -12.12 23.28 -2.63
C PHE A 356 -12.82 24.31 -3.52
N PRO A 357 -13.04 24.11 -4.84
CA PRO A 357 -13.85 25.03 -5.62
C PRO A 357 -15.26 25.24 -5.05
N ARG A 358 -15.93 24.19 -4.59
CA ARG A 358 -17.23 24.32 -3.95
C ARG A 358 -17.17 25.01 -2.57
N VAL A 359 -16.10 24.74 -1.82
CA VAL A 359 -15.85 25.45 -0.54
C VAL A 359 -15.67 26.95 -0.79
N LEU A 360 -14.97 27.35 -1.86
CA LEU A 360 -14.84 28.74 -2.22
C LEU A 360 -16.22 29.37 -2.55
N LEU A 361 -17.02 28.66 -3.34
CA LEU A 361 -18.39 29.12 -3.63
C LEU A 361 -19.25 29.23 -2.34
N CYS A 362 -19.07 28.33 -1.38
CA CYS A 362 -19.72 28.43 -0.07
C CYS A 362 -19.24 29.68 0.68
N ALA A 363 -17.93 29.98 0.67
CA ALA A 363 -17.37 31.18 1.31
C ALA A 363 -17.94 32.47 0.69
N MET A 364 -18.08 32.49 -0.64
CA MET A 364 -18.67 33.62 -1.38
C MET A 364 -20.19 33.75 -1.17
N ASN A 365 -20.87 32.69 -0.78
CA ASN A 365 -22.33 32.63 -0.61
C ASN A 365 -22.72 32.45 0.87
N ASN A 366 -22.05 33.15 1.75
CA ASN A 366 -22.37 33.20 3.19
C ASN A 366 -22.51 31.79 3.82
N GLY A 367 -21.65 30.85 3.43
CA GLY A 367 -21.59 29.48 3.97
C GLY A 367 -22.65 28.51 3.41
N VAL A 368 -23.37 28.88 2.38
CA VAL A 368 -24.39 28.03 1.75
C VAL A 368 -23.88 27.48 0.41
N ASP A 369 -23.94 26.17 0.23
CA ASP A 369 -23.61 25.54 -1.05
C ASP A 369 -24.69 25.83 -2.09
N LEU A 370 -24.27 26.31 -3.25
CA LEU A 370 -25.17 26.71 -4.34
C LEU A 370 -25.91 25.52 -4.98
N THR A 371 -25.34 24.33 -4.91
CA THR A 371 -25.92 23.12 -5.52
C THR A 371 -26.94 22.46 -4.60
N SER A 372 -26.53 22.11 -3.40
CA SER A 372 -27.40 21.40 -2.44
C SER A 372 -28.33 22.34 -1.65
N LYS A 373 -28.08 23.65 -1.70
CA LYS A 373 -28.77 24.67 -0.90
C LYS A 373 -28.63 24.50 0.62
N LYS A 374 -27.75 23.59 1.07
CA LYS A 374 -27.45 23.36 2.48
C LYS A 374 -26.42 24.35 2.99
N ARG A 375 -26.55 24.75 4.24
CA ARG A 375 -25.55 25.57 4.94
C ARG A 375 -24.47 24.68 5.51
N PHE A 376 -23.22 24.93 5.15
CA PHE A 376 -22.06 24.16 5.59
C PHE A 376 -21.28 24.83 6.70
N THR A 377 -21.28 26.16 6.73
CA THR A 377 -20.53 26.94 7.73
C THR A 377 -21.39 28.02 8.30
N LYS A 378 -20.89 28.69 9.35
CA LYS A 378 -21.60 29.81 9.98
C LYS A 378 -21.94 30.93 8.99
N GLY A 379 -21.13 31.04 7.93
CA GLY A 379 -21.22 32.13 6.98
C GLY A 379 -20.41 33.35 7.40
N TYR A 380 -19.83 34.01 6.42
CA TYR A 380 -18.90 35.13 6.62
C TYR A 380 -19.19 36.27 5.64
N GLY A 381 -20.46 36.43 5.24
CA GLY A 381 -20.94 37.44 4.30
C GLY A 381 -21.12 36.90 2.88
N TYR A 382 -21.76 37.70 2.05
CA TYR A 382 -21.91 37.44 0.63
C TYR A 382 -20.82 38.14 -0.15
N PHE A 383 -20.37 37.55 -1.23
CA PHE A 383 -19.34 38.13 -2.11
C PHE A 383 -19.67 39.55 -2.57
N THR A 384 -20.96 39.85 -2.79
CA THR A 384 -21.45 41.19 -3.16
C THR A 384 -21.30 42.23 -2.07
N GLU A 385 -21.00 41.81 -0.82
CA GLU A 385 -20.83 42.67 0.34
C GLU A 385 -19.34 42.84 0.72
N MET A 386 -18.44 42.09 0.05
CA MET A 386 -16.99 42.17 0.25
C MET A 386 -16.41 43.34 -0.56
N GLU A 387 -15.69 44.21 0.11
CA GLU A 387 -15.12 45.41 -0.51
C GLU A 387 -13.70 45.16 -1.05
N THR A 388 -12.98 44.21 -0.45
CA THR A 388 -11.57 43.96 -0.76
C THR A 388 -11.32 42.47 -1.05
N TYR A 389 -10.18 42.19 -1.69
CA TYR A 389 -9.71 40.81 -1.87
C TYR A 389 -9.39 40.14 -0.53
N GLU A 390 -8.91 40.92 0.43
CA GLU A 390 -8.62 40.47 1.80
C GLU A 390 -9.88 39.99 2.53
N ASP A 391 -11.05 40.59 2.29
CA ASP A 391 -12.33 40.15 2.84
C ASP A 391 -12.67 38.74 2.31
N LEU A 392 -12.48 38.51 1.00
CA LEU A 392 -12.68 37.19 0.39
C LEU A 392 -11.72 36.16 0.98
N LEU A 393 -10.42 36.48 1.12
CA LEU A 393 -9.43 35.58 1.71
C LEU A 393 -9.78 35.26 3.16
N ALA A 394 -10.22 36.23 3.95
CA ALA A 394 -10.63 36.01 5.34
C ALA A 394 -11.86 35.10 5.44
N ALA A 395 -12.85 35.30 4.56
CA ALA A 395 -14.03 34.41 4.47
C ALA A 395 -13.63 33.00 4.04
N TRP A 396 -12.74 32.90 3.06
CA TRP A 396 -12.17 31.64 2.57
C TRP A 396 -11.43 30.88 3.70
N ASP A 397 -10.46 31.50 4.38
CA ASP A 397 -9.68 30.88 5.46
C ASP A 397 -10.59 30.31 6.56
N LYS A 398 -11.58 31.09 7.00
CA LYS A 398 -12.54 30.64 8.03
C LYS A 398 -13.39 29.47 7.54
N THR A 399 -13.84 29.50 6.27
CA THR A 399 -14.65 28.43 5.68
C THR A 399 -13.82 27.15 5.54
N VAL A 400 -12.58 27.24 5.08
CA VAL A 400 -11.66 26.10 4.98
C VAL A 400 -11.38 25.48 6.35
N ARG A 401 -11.16 26.28 7.39
CA ARG A 401 -10.94 25.77 8.76
C ARG A 401 -12.15 24.99 9.29
N GLU A 402 -13.36 25.46 9.06
CA GLU A 402 -14.57 24.70 9.44
C GLU A 402 -14.68 23.39 8.64
N MET A 403 -14.40 23.41 7.34
CA MET A 403 -14.41 22.23 6.50
C MET A 403 -13.32 21.22 6.89
N THR A 404 -12.12 21.69 7.19
CA THR A 404 -11.02 20.82 7.69
C THR A 404 -11.41 20.15 9.00
N ARG A 405 -12.07 20.88 9.92
CA ARG A 405 -12.59 20.27 11.16
C ARG A 405 -13.59 19.15 10.88
N TYR A 406 -14.48 19.33 9.93
CA TYR A 406 -15.42 18.27 9.54
C TYR A 406 -14.71 17.08 8.91
N SER A 407 -13.70 17.31 8.07
CA SER A 407 -12.85 16.24 7.52
C SER A 407 -12.18 15.42 8.63
N VAL A 408 -11.60 16.07 9.63
CA VAL A 408 -11.00 15.38 10.79
C VAL A 408 -12.02 14.54 11.57
N ILE A 409 -13.23 15.04 11.77
CA ILE A 409 -14.32 14.28 12.42
C ILE A 409 -14.65 13.02 11.61
N VAL A 410 -14.73 13.16 10.29
CA VAL A 410 -15.00 12.04 9.37
C VAL A 410 -13.85 11.00 9.46
N GLU A 411 -12.60 11.44 9.40
CA GLU A 411 -11.45 10.57 9.48
C GLU A 411 -11.36 9.81 10.81
N ASN A 412 -11.61 10.50 11.92
CA ASN A 412 -11.66 9.86 13.24
C ASN A 412 -12.78 8.79 13.32
N ALA A 413 -13.94 9.04 12.72
CA ALA A 413 -15.03 8.07 12.69
C ALA A 413 -14.65 6.83 11.86
N ILE A 414 -14.02 7.04 10.71
CA ILE A 414 -13.51 5.96 9.85
C ILE A 414 -12.44 5.13 10.58
N ASP A 415 -11.49 5.80 11.23
CA ASP A 415 -10.42 5.13 11.96
C ASP A 415 -10.98 4.29 13.11
N LYS A 416 -11.93 4.83 13.86
CA LYS A 416 -12.57 4.10 14.96
C LYS A 416 -13.35 2.87 14.50
N ALA A 417 -14.06 2.97 13.37
CA ALA A 417 -14.74 1.83 12.77
C ALA A 417 -13.74 0.78 12.27
N SER A 418 -12.66 1.21 11.62
CA SER A 418 -11.65 0.31 11.04
C SER A 418 -10.83 -0.41 12.10
N GLU A 419 -10.40 0.28 13.16
CA GLU A 419 -9.67 -0.30 14.28
C GLU A 419 -10.38 -1.52 14.86
N ARG A 420 -11.70 -1.42 15.00
CA ARG A 420 -12.52 -2.49 15.56
C ARG A 420 -12.82 -3.63 14.60
N ASP A 421 -13.14 -3.30 13.35
CA ASP A 421 -13.84 -4.22 12.45
C ASP A 421 -12.92 -4.83 11.38
N VAL A 422 -11.79 -4.20 11.06
CA VAL A 422 -10.87 -4.65 9.99
C VAL A 422 -9.40 -4.40 10.35
N PRO A 423 -8.89 -5.01 11.42
CA PRO A 423 -7.47 -4.88 11.77
C PRO A 423 -6.60 -5.61 10.74
N ASP A 424 -5.61 -4.93 10.19
CA ASP A 424 -4.62 -5.48 9.26
C ASP A 424 -3.39 -5.97 10.06
N VAL A 425 -3.49 -7.15 10.63
CA VAL A 425 -2.53 -7.69 11.61
C VAL A 425 -1.17 -7.97 11.00
N LEU A 426 -1.13 -8.61 9.82
CA LEU A 426 0.14 -8.91 9.15
C LEU A 426 0.82 -7.62 8.70
N CYS A 427 0.07 -6.71 8.09
CA CYS A 427 0.58 -5.43 7.66
C CYS A 427 1.19 -4.65 8.83
N SER A 428 0.49 -4.60 9.97
CA SER A 428 0.97 -3.95 11.19
C SER A 428 2.23 -4.62 11.74
N ALA A 429 2.29 -5.95 11.75
CA ALA A 429 3.46 -6.68 12.24
C ALA A 429 4.70 -6.50 11.35
N LEU A 430 4.52 -6.32 10.04
CA LEU A 430 5.60 -6.16 9.08
C LEU A 430 6.00 -4.69 8.81
N THR A 431 5.29 -3.76 9.42
CA THR A 431 5.68 -2.36 9.52
C THR A 431 6.33 -2.19 10.88
N ASP A 432 7.63 -1.96 10.92
CA ASP A 432 8.52 -2.17 12.08
C ASP A 432 8.03 -1.57 13.39
N ASP A 433 7.40 -0.43 13.32
CA ASP A 433 7.15 0.35 14.52
C ASP A 433 5.87 -0.08 15.24
N CYS A 434 4.94 -0.77 14.57
CA CYS A 434 3.71 -1.21 15.22
C CYS A 434 3.94 -2.28 16.31
N CYS A 435 4.92 -3.16 16.14
CA CYS A 435 5.30 -4.12 17.19
C CYS A 435 6.29 -3.52 18.21
N LEU A 436 7.11 -2.55 17.82
CA LEU A 436 8.11 -1.91 18.65
C LEU A 436 7.54 -0.75 19.47
N LEU A 437 6.60 0.03 18.93
CA LEU A 437 6.00 1.19 19.57
C LEU A 437 4.99 0.81 20.68
N TYR A 438 4.51 -0.43 20.74
CA TYR A 438 3.82 -0.90 21.93
C TYR A 438 4.73 -1.07 23.14
N THR A 439 6.01 -0.82 23.01
CA THR A 439 7.00 -0.90 24.10
C THR A 439 7.37 0.49 24.59
N SER A 440 6.53 1.19 25.30
CA SER A 440 6.77 2.51 25.90
C SER A 440 6.72 3.71 24.95
N ASP A 441 6.02 4.74 25.34
CA ASP A 441 6.10 6.15 24.93
C ASP A 441 5.71 6.59 23.49
N ALA A 442 5.06 5.76 22.69
CA ALA A 442 4.50 6.22 21.42
C ALA A 442 3.40 7.31 21.57
N ALA A 443 2.93 7.56 22.79
CA ALA A 443 2.00 8.66 23.07
C ALA A 443 2.70 10.03 23.25
N ASP A 444 4.01 10.03 23.52
CA ASP A 444 4.77 11.25 23.77
C ASP A 444 5.56 11.77 22.55
N ASP A 445 5.73 10.95 21.50
CA ASP A 445 6.54 11.30 20.32
C ASP A 445 5.72 11.67 19.07
N THR A 446 4.42 11.95 19.19
CA THR A 446 3.68 12.60 18.11
C THR A 446 3.85 14.11 18.17
N PRO A 447 4.47 14.75 17.15
CA PRO A 447 4.57 16.19 17.09
C PRO A 447 3.22 16.88 16.93
#